data_b1c3f0d7b448fc25c2caa3b30ca66aae
#
_entry.id   b1c3f0d7b448fc25c2caa3b30ca66aae
#
_cell.length_a   1.000
_cell.length_b   1.000
_cell.length_c   1.000
_cell.angle_alpha   90.00
_cell.angle_beta   90.00
_cell.angle_gamma   90.00
#
_symmetry.space_group_name_H-M   'P 1'
#
loop_
_entity.id
_entity.type
_entity.pdbx_description
1 polymer ?
#
loop_
_entity_poly.entity_id
_entity_poly.type
_entity_poly.pdbx_seq_one_letter_code
_entity_poly.pdbx_strand_id
1 'polypeptide(L)'
;MSQLPFVSEIENLLAANQNQVLGVSESGPFLTDIGAAPERSPSGEPKILVTGGAGYIGSHTVKELLLRGHQVLVLDNMSSGHAEVVTAPILQVDLLDAAALDKVFLENNISAVIHFAGSIRVDESVKEPEKYFQNNVVTSINLANAMVKHGVKKLVYSSSAAVYGNPVKIPIQETDECVPTNPYGETKLLVEKIIRNYHAIHGMSAVALRYFNAAGAALDGTTGENHPVETHLIPRILDVVIKKDEAFKVFGKDYPTRDGTAVRDYVHVLDLAAVYALALDKVLIQPGLYAYNVGTGTGYSIMQMVQEVLEVTRKMVICEAHPRREGDPAILVADPTLLKQELNYELKYSDLNTIVKTAWEWHKKLNNIQTPPYKKP
;
A
#
# COMPACT_ATOMS: atom_id res chain seq x y z
N MET A 1 -18.17 9.91 -26.39
CA MET A 1 -16.87 9.38 -25.95
C MET A 1 -15.84 10.41 -26.40
N SER A 2 -15.54 11.38 -25.56
CA SER A 2 -14.54 12.43 -25.83
C SER A 2 -13.24 11.98 -25.12
N GLN A 3 -12.22 11.65 -25.91
CA GLN A 3 -10.87 11.45 -25.41
C GLN A 3 -10.41 12.72 -24.70
N LEU A 4 -9.83 12.58 -23.53
CA LEU A 4 -9.24 13.70 -22.79
C LEU A 4 -8.09 14.30 -23.63
N PRO A 5 -8.00 15.64 -23.74
CA PRO A 5 -7.04 16.31 -24.62
C PRO A 5 -5.56 16.07 -24.27
N PHE A 6 -5.27 15.52 -23.10
CA PHE A 6 -3.92 15.31 -22.58
C PHE A 6 -3.16 14.11 -23.23
N VAL A 7 -3.86 13.11 -23.74
CA VAL A 7 -3.22 11.93 -24.36
C VAL A 7 -2.63 12.29 -25.74
N SER A 8 -3.31 13.16 -26.50
CA SER A 8 -2.82 13.59 -27.80
C SER A 8 -1.58 14.50 -27.75
N GLU A 9 -1.39 15.23 -26.66
CA GLU A 9 -0.19 16.05 -26.46
C GLU A 9 1.05 15.21 -26.14
N ILE A 10 0.89 14.14 -25.37
CA ILE A 10 1.98 13.20 -25.05
C ILE A 10 2.37 12.39 -26.30
N GLU A 11 1.40 11.94 -27.09
CA GLU A 11 1.66 11.24 -28.37
C GLU A 11 2.38 12.16 -29.36
N ASN A 12 2.03 13.44 -29.43
CA ASN A 12 2.70 14.42 -30.27
C ASN A 12 4.12 14.75 -29.79
N LEU A 13 4.38 14.78 -28.49
CA LEU A 13 5.71 14.95 -27.90
C LEU A 13 6.60 13.74 -28.15
N LEU A 14 6.06 12.53 -28.12
CA LEU A 14 6.80 11.30 -28.45
C LEU A 14 7.08 11.20 -29.95
N ALA A 15 6.15 11.61 -30.82
CA ALA A 15 6.35 11.66 -32.25
C ALA A 15 7.37 12.76 -32.69
N ALA A 16 7.36 13.92 -32.04
CA ALA A 16 8.32 14.98 -32.28
C ALA A 16 9.76 14.59 -31.90
N ASN A 17 9.92 13.79 -30.84
CA ASN A 17 11.25 13.27 -30.46
C ASN A 17 11.76 12.16 -31.36
N GLN A 18 10.91 11.38 -32.02
CA GLN A 18 11.37 10.37 -33.00
C GLN A 18 11.99 10.97 -34.26
N ASN A 19 11.61 12.18 -34.65
CA ASN A 19 12.15 12.86 -35.82
C ASN A 19 13.48 13.62 -35.57
N GLN A 20 13.90 13.78 -34.33
CA GLN A 20 15.21 14.40 -33.97
C GLN A 20 16.35 13.40 -33.79
N VAL A 21 16.09 12.09 -33.81
CA VAL A 21 17.12 11.04 -33.59
C VAL A 21 17.81 10.57 -34.87
N LEU A 22 17.43 11.07 -36.05
CA LEU A 22 18.04 10.67 -37.34
C LEU A 22 19.16 11.57 -37.82
N GLY A 23 19.91 12.21 -36.91
CA GLY A 23 21.01 13.11 -37.26
C GLY A 23 22.27 12.95 -36.42
N VAL A 24 22.58 11.77 -35.88
CA VAL A 24 23.83 11.55 -35.13
C VAL A 24 24.77 10.66 -35.92
N SER A 25 25.84 11.27 -36.39
CA SER A 25 27.00 10.59 -36.98
C SER A 25 27.62 9.58 -36.01
N GLU A 26 28.01 8.42 -36.55
CA GLU A 26 28.79 7.40 -35.84
C GLU A 26 30.16 7.98 -35.42
N SER A 27 30.30 8.42 -34.17
CA SER A 27 31.58 8.45 -33.44
C SER A 27 31.45 9.26 -32.16
N GLY A 28 31.11 8.61 -31.07
CA GLY A 28 31.20 9.14 -29.69
C GLY A 28 30.78 8.08 -28.68
N PRO A 29 31.52 7.91 -27.59
CA PRO A 29 31.27 6.84 -26.64
C PRO A 29 30.07 7.19 -25.73
N PHE A 30 28.86 6.80 -26.14
CA PHE A 30 27.71 6.69 -25.24
C PHE A 30 27.60 5.22 -24.85
N LEU A 31 27.78 4.94 -23.59
CA LEU A 31 27.78 3.68 -22.84
C LEU A 31 29.20 3.25 -22.39
N THR A 32 29.83 4.10 -21.58
CA THR A 32 30.88 3.59 -20.70
C THR A 32 30.63 4.11 -19.29
N ASP A 33 30.71 3.18 -18.36
CA ASP A 33 30.78 3.36 -16.93
C ASP A 33 29.44 3.65 -16.19
N ILE A 34 28.53 2.66 -16.17
CA ILE A 34 27.95 2.32 -14.88
C ILE A 34 29.12 1.68 -14.12
N GLY A 35 29.79 2.46 -13.26
CA GLY A 35 30.95 2.03 -12.52
C GLY A 35 30.76 0.65 -11.92
N ALA A 36 31.78 -0.18 -12.00
CA ALA A 36 31.77 -1.51 -11.39
C ALA A 36 31.20 -1.40 -9.97
N ALA A 37 30.28 -2.27 -9.61
CA ALA A 37 29.70 -2.31 -8.28
C ALA A 37 30.84 -2.24 -7.25
N PRO A 38 30.75 -1.40 -6.23
CA PRO A 38 31.82 -1.27 -5.26
C PRO A 38 32.12 -2.65 -4.66
N GLU A 39 33.37 -3.11 -4.70
CA GLU A 39 33.84 -4.41 -4.21
C GLU A 39 33.72 -4.59 -2.68
N ARG A 40 33.07 -3.68 -1.97
CA ARG A 40 32.79 -3.79 -0.54
C ARG A 40 31.37 -4.29 -0.32
N SER A 41 31.23 -5.59 -0.07
CA SER A 41 30.05 -6.10 0.64
C SER A 41 30.03 -5.45 2.03
N PRO A 42 28.94 -4.74 2.40
CA PRO A 42 28.80 -4.20 3.75
C PRO A 42 28.95 -5.33 4.77
N SER A 43 29.70 -5.10 5.85
CA SER A 43 29.87 -6.10 6.90
C SER A 43 28.58 -6.26 7.72
N GLY A 44 28.25 -7.48 8.14
CA GLY A 44 27.12 -7.78 9.01
C GLY A 44 26.08 -8.74 8.40
N GLU A 45 25.14 -9.14 9.22
CA GLU A 45 24.03 -9.98 8.77
C GLU A 45 23.15 -9.27 7.73
N PRO A 46 22.61 -10.02 6.75
CA PRO A 46 21.77 -9.43 5.72
C PRO A 46 20.46 -8.90 6.32
N LYS A 47 20.10 -7.67 5.96
CA LYS A 47 18.92 -6.96 6.45
C LYS A 47 17.85 -6.86 5.38
N ILE A 48 16.59 -6.85 5.82
CA ILE A 48 15.45 -6.46 5.01
C ILE A 48 15.21 -4.96 5.23
N LEU A 49 15.31 -4.16 4.18
CA LEU A 49 14.96 -2.75 4.22
C LEU A 49 13.45 -2.59 4.05
N VAL A 50 12.80 -1.95 5.02
CA VAL A 50 11.37 -1.65 4.96
C VAL A 50 11.20 -0.14 4.84
N THR A 51 10.85 0.36 3.66
CA THR A 51 10.58 1.78 3.45
C THR A 51 9.13 2.09 3.78
N GLY A 52 8.86 3.21 4.46
CA GLY A 52 7.53 3.49 5.01
C GLY A 52 7.18 2.57 6.19
N GLY A 53 8.20 2.03 6.86
CA GLY A 53 8.02 1.06 7.95
C GLY A 53 7.49 1.66 9.26
N ALA A 54 7.42 2.98 9.37
CA ALA A 54 6.79 3.67 10.50
C ALA A 54 5.29 3.96 10.26
N GLY A 55 4.76 3.64 9.08
CA GLY A 55 3.34 3.73 8.76
C GLY A 55 2.51 2.55 9.30
N TYR A 56 1.19 2.60 9.09
CA TYR A 56 0.25 1.61 9.61
C TYR A 56 0.59 0.17 9.19
N ILE A 57 0.58 -0.14 7.89
CA ILE A 57 0.87 -1.50 7.38
C ILE A 57 2.35 -1.84 7.61
N GLY A 58 3.24 -0.87 7.39
CA GLY A 58 4.69 -1.05 7.53
C GLY A 58 5.10 -1.49 8.93
N SER A 59 4.59 -0.86 9.99
CA SER A 59 4.94 -1.20 11.37
C SER A 59 4.49 -2.60 11.79
N HIS A 60 3.31 -3.04 11.34
CA HIS A 60 2.85 -4.41 11.56
C HIS A 60 3.70 -5.43 10.78
N THR A 61 4.10 -5.09 9.55
CA THR A 61 5.00 -5.95 8.76
C THR A 61 6.40 -6.03 9.37
N VAL A 62 6.94 -4.93 9.88
CA VAL A 62 8.21 -4.94 10.62
C VAL A 62 8.14 -5.89 11.81
N LYS A 63 7.08 -5.81 12.62
CA LYS A 63 6.87 -6.72 13.76
C LYS A 63 6.80 -8.19 13.31
N GLU A 64 6.07 -8.49 12.24
CA GLU A 64 5.95 -9.85 11.69
C GLU A 64 7.30 -10.39 11.19
N LEU A 65 8.09 -9.57 10.49
CA LEU A 65 9.42 -9.96 10.02
C LEU A 65 10.38 -10.26 11.17
N LEU A 66 10.37 -9.44 12.21
CA LEU A 66 11.18 -9.67 13.42
C LEU A 66 10.78 -10.97 14.14
N LEU A 67 9.47 -11.25 14.23
CA LEU A 67 8.96 -12.51 14.81
C LEU A 67 9.41 -13.75 14.00
N ARG A 68 9.62 -13.60 12.69
CA ARG A 68 10.18 -14.64 11.81
C ARG A 68 11.71 -14.71 11.83
N GLY A 69 12.37 -13.89 12.62
CA GLY A 69 13.84 -13.91 12.79
C GLY A 69 14.62 -13.11 11.75
N HIS A 70 13.96 -12.28 10.92
CA HIS A 70 14.67 -11.41 9.98
C HIS A 70 15.32 -10.23 10.69
N GLN A 71 16.49 -9.83 10.22
CA GLN A 71 17.07 -8.55 10.56
C GLN A 71 16.40 -7.45 9.73
N VAL A 72 15.81 -6.47 10.39
CA VAL A 72 15.04 -5.41 9.73
C VAL A 72 15.67 -4.05 9.95
N LEU A 73 15.72 -3.24 8.90
CA LEU A 73 16.08 -1.83 8.92
C LEU A 73 14.90 -1.04 8.34
N VAL A 74 14.38 -0.09 9.08
CA VAL A 74 13.30 0.79 8.62
C VAL A 74 13.89 2.06 8.02
N LEU A 75 13.33 2.50 6.89
CA LEU A 75 13.59 3.79 6.29
C LEU A 75 12.26 4.54 6.14
N ASP A 76 12.17 5.70 6.76
CA ASP A 76 10.96 6.53 6.74
C ASP A 76 11.33 8.01 6.83
N ASN A 77 10.65 8.89 6.11
CA ASN A 77 10.88 10.33 6.22
C ASN A 77 10.09 10.97 7.39
N MET A 78 9.27 10.17 8.07
CA MET A 78 8.44 10.56 9.22
C MET A 78 7.37 11.61 8.91
N SER A 79 7.00 11.79 7.64
CA SER A 79 5.95 12.74 7.23
C SER A 79 4.55 12.36 7.74
N SER A 80 4.30 11.07 7.93
CA SER A 80 3.05 10.52 8.49
C SER A 80 3.28 9.29 9.36
N GLY A 81 4.53 8.85 9.49
CA GLY A 81 4.92 7.69 10.29
C GLY A 81 5.06 8.03 11.78
N HIS A 82 5.04 6.99 12.61
CA HIS A 82 5.12 7.04 14.06
C HIS A 82 6.29 6.20 14.54
N ALA A 83 7.38 6.84 15.02
CA ALA A 83 8.57 6.13 15.46
C ALA A 83 8.31 5.22 16.67
N GLU A 84 7.39 5.61 17.54
CA GLU A 84 7.04 4.91 18.78
C GLU A 84 6.42 3.52 18.57
N VAL A 85 5.89 3.23 17.37
CA VAL A 85 5.31 1.91 17.06
C VAL A 85 6.31 0.97 16.39
N VAL A 86 7.52 1.44 16.07
CA VAL A 86 8.55 0.65 15.37
C VAL A 86 9.50 0.02 16.36
N THR A 87 9.71 -1.29 16.23
CA THR A 87 10.60 -2.08 17.12
C THR A 87 11.95 -2.43 16.48
N ALA A 88 12.25 -1.89 15.29
CA ALA A 88 13.49 -2.06 14.55
C ALA A 88 14.27 -0.72 14.46
N PRO A 89 15.57 -0.73 14.16
CA PRO A 89 16.32 0.48 13.87
C PRO A 89 15.67 1.29 12.72
N ILE A 90 15.56 2.61 12.91
CA ILE A 90 14.98 3.54 11.93
C ILE A 90 16.05 4.48 11.41
N LEU A 91 16.11 4.64 10.09
CA LEU A 91 16.82 5.71 9.42
C LEU A 91 15.80 6.72 8.90
N GLN A 92 15.89 7.96 9.38
CA GLN A 92 15.06 9.04 8.89
C GLN A 92 15.65 9.60 7.60
N VAL A 93 15.20 9.10 6.46
CA VAL A 93 15.67 9.46 5.12
C VAL A 93 14.48 9.60 4.19
N ASP A 94 14.50 10.65 3.35
CA ASP A 94 13.54 10.81 2.26
C ASP A 94 14.04 10.11 1.01
N LEU A 95 13.20 9.29 0.38
CA LEU A 95 13.54 8.59 -0.88
C LEU A 95 13.74 9.55 -2.07
N LEU A 96 13.36 10.81 -1.95
CA LEU A 96 13.68 11.84 -2.92
C LEU A 96 15.17 12.27 -2.85
N ASP A 97 15.82 12.09 -1.71
CA ASP A 97 17.26 12.30 -1.56
C ASP A 97 18.02 11.05 -2.01
N ALA A 98 18.32 10.99 -3.31
CA ALA A 98 19.04 9.87 -3.91
C ALA A 98 20.44 9.66 -3.32
N ALA A 99 21.11 10.73 -2.85
CA ALA A 99 22.45 10.63 -2.26
C ALA A 99 22.39 10.02 -0.86
N ALA A 100 21.43 10.44 -0.02
CA ALA A 100 21.21 9.85 1.28
C ALA A 100 20.78 8.38 1.14
N LEU A 101 19.91 8.05 0.18
CA LEU A 101 19.48 6.68 -0.11
C LEU A 101 20.68 5.81 -0.55
N ASP A 102 21.54 6.29 -1.43
CA ASP A 102 22.75 5.59 -1.84
C ASP A 102 23.66 5.23 -0.65
N LYS A 103 23.83 6.17 0.29
CA LYS A 103 24.57 5.96 1.52
C LYS A 103 23.95 4.86 2.40
N VAL A 104 22.60 4.78 2.48
CA VAL A 104 21.92 3.72 3.22
C VAL A 104 22.31 2.34 2.68
N PHE A 105 22.32 2.16 1.36
CA PHE A 105 22.69 0.88 0.74
C PHE A 105 24.20 0.59 0.86
N LEU A 106 25.05 1.62 0.81
CA LEU A 106 26.48 1.47 0.98
C LEU A 106 26.88 1.02 2.39
N GLU A 107 26.22 1.56 3.41
CA GLU A 107 26.57 1.33 4.82
C GLU A 107 25.86 0.10 5.44
N ASN A 108 24.83 -0.44 4.77
CA ASN A 108 24.05 -1.55 5.31
C ASN A 108 24.02 -2.73 4.33
N ASN A 109 24.20 -3.94 4.86
CA ASN A 109 24.08 -5.18 4.08
C ASN A 109 22.60 -5.49 3.80
N ILE A 110 22.01 -4.81 2.79
CA ILE A 110 20.61 -4.99 2.40
C ILE A 110 20.51 -6.14 1.40
N SER A 111 19.67 -7.14 1.71
CA SER A 111 19.43 -8.31 0.86
C SER A 111 18.11 -8.25 0.08
N ALA A 112 17.12 -7.55 0.62
CA ALA A 112 15.81 -7.37 -0.01
C ALA A 112 15.14 -6.08 0.51
N VAL A 113 14.14 -5.62 -0.22
CA VAL A 113 13.36 -4.42 0.12
C VAL A 113 11.86 -4.75 0.16
N ILE A 114 11.16 -4.22 1.17
CA ILE A 114 9.70 -4.10 1.18
C ILE A 114 9.37 -2.62 1.10
N HIS A 115 8.62 -2.22 0.07
CA HIS A 115 8.39 -0.82 -0.26
C HIS A 115 6.94 -0.41 0.03
N PHE A 116 6.73 0.28 1.16
CA PHE A 116 5.44 0.89 1.53
C PHE A 116 5.41 2.41 1.32
N ALA A 117 6.55 3.07 1.38
CA ALA A 117 6.61 4.54 1.34
C ALA A 117 5.85 5.10 0.13
N GLY A 118 4.98 6.06 0.39
CA GLY A 118 4.16 6.73 -0.63
C GLY A 118 2.91 7.37 -0.05
N SER A 119 2.35 8.32 -0.79
CA SER A 119 1.07 8.96 -0.48
C SER A 119 -0.09 8.01 -0.80
N ILE A 120 -1.14 7.97 0.07
CA ILE A 120 -2.19 6.94 0.03
C ILE A 120 -3.61 7.49 -0.17
N ARG A 121 -3.84 8.81 -0.07
CA ARG A 121 -5.17 9.40 -0.09
C ARG A 121 -5.68 9.62 -1.51
N VAL A 122 -6.76 8.92 -1.88
CA VAL A 122 -7.37 9.02 -3.21
C VAL A 122 -7.95 10.42 -3.45
N ASP A 123 -8.65 11.00 -2.47
CA ASP A 123 -9.27 12.33 -2.56
C ASP A 123 -8.24 13.47 -2.72
N GLU A 124 -7.08 13.35 -2.09
CA GLU A 124 -5.97 14.28 -2.24
C GLU A 124 -5.30 14.12 -3.60
N SER A 125 -5.14 12.90 -4.10
CA SER A 125 -4.47 12.64 -5.37
C SER A 125 -5.14 13.33 -6.56
N VAL A 126 -6.47 13.50 -6.50
CA VAL A 126 -7.23 14.21 -7.55
C VAL A 126 -6.97 15.70 -7.50
N LYS A 127 -6.64 16.27 -6.34
CA LYS A 127 -6.40 17.70 -6.14
C LYS A 127 -4.93 18.10 -6.32
N GLU A 128 -4.03 17.19 -5.93
CA GLU A 128 -2.58 17.41 -5.91
C GLU A 128 -1.86 16.23 -6.62
N PRO A 129 -2.15 15.95 -7.91
CA PRO A 129 -1.60 14.77 -8.60
C PRO A 129 -0.08 14.79 -8.68
N GLU A 130 0.55 15.95 -8.87
CA GLU A 130 2.00 16.12 -8.92
C GLU A 130 2.69 15.62 -7.64
N LYS A 131 2.11 15.87 -6.47
CA LYS A 131 2.59 15.34 -5.20
C LYS A 131 2.61 13.80 -5.19
N TYR A 132 1.58 13.18 -5.77
CA TYR A 132 1.48 11.72 -5.85
C TYR A 132 2.48 11.14 -6.84
N PHE A 133 2.67 11.75 -8.01
CA PHE A 133 3.72 11.31 -8.94
C PHE A 133 5.12 11.46 -8.32
N GLN A 134 5.37 12.57 -7.63
CA GLN A 134 6.63 12.79 -6.92
C GLN A 134 6.87 11.74 -5.83
N ASN A 135 5.91 11.59 -4.90
CA ASN A 135 6.07 10.74 -3.72
C ASN A 135 5.93 9.24 -3.99
N ASN A 136 5.23 8.84 -5.06
CA ASN A 136 5.00 7.41 -5.32
C ASN A 136 5.87 6.92 -6.47
N VAL A 137 6.06 7.71 -7.53
CA VAL A 137 6.77 7.26 -8.73
C VAL A 137 8.25 7.62 -8.68
N VAL A 138 8.58 8.91 -8.45
CA VAL A 138 10.00 9.34 -8.44
C VAL A 138 10.76 8.66 -7.30
N THR A 139 10.17 8.56 -6.10
CA THR A 139 10.77 7.83 -4.98
C THR A 139 11.01 6.35 -5.29
N SER A 140 10.05 5.69 -5.96
CA SER A 140 10.19 4.28 -6.35
C SER A 140 11.30 4.09 -7.40
N ILE A 141 11.47 5.04 -8.33
CA ILE A 141 12.58 5.04 -9.31
C ILE A 141 13.90 5.20 -8.57
N ASN A 142 14.02 6.15 -7.66
CA ASN A 142 15.25 6.36 -6.87
C ASN A 142 15.61 5.08 -6.09
N LEU A 143 14.63 4.46 -5.45
CA LEU A 143 14.80 3.21 -4.72
C LEU A 143 15.30 2.09 -5.66
N ALA A 144 14.63 1.89 -6.79
CA ALA A 144 15.00 0.86 -7.77
C ALA A 144 16.41 1.09 -8.33
N ASN A 145 16.79 2.34 -8.61
CA ASN A 145 18.14 2.70 -9.05
C ASN A 145 19.19 2.37 -7.98
N ALA A 146 18.94 2.71 -6.71
CA ALA A 146 19.83 2.37 -5.60
C ALA A 146 19.95 0.84 -5.44
N MET A 147 18.83 0.11 -5.53
CA MET A 147 18.83 -1.36 -5.49
C MET A 147 19.71 -1.95 -6.60
N VAL A 148 19.55 -1.49 -7.85
CA VAL A 148 20.37 -1.97 -8.99
C VAL A 148 21.83 -1.65 -8.77
N LYS A 149 22.17 -0.42 -8.41
CA LYS A 149 23.54 0.04 -8.17
C LYS A 149 24.27 -0.81 -7.13
N HIS A 150 23.56 -1.23 -6.07
CA HIS A 150 24.13 -2.03 -4.98
C HIS A 150 23.83 -3.54 -5.09
N GLY A 151 23.35 -4.01 -6.24
CA GLY A 151 23.13 -5.43 -6.51
C GLY A 151 21.96 -6.07 -5.75
N VAL A 152 21.09 -5.28 -5.12
CA VAL A 152 19.89 -5.75 -4.43
C VAL A 152 18.78 -6.01 -5.45
N LYS A 153 18.33 -7.26 -5.59
CA LYS A 153 17.41 -7.69 -6.67
C LYS A 153 16.07 -8.19 -6.19
N LYS A 154 15.75 -8.08 -4.91
CA LYS A 154 14.53 -8.66 -4.31
C LYS A 154 13.65 -7.55 -3.77
N LEU A 155 12.41 -7.45 -4.28
CA LEU A 155 11.47 -6.39 -3.95
C LEU A 155 10.07 -6.96 -3.66
N VAL A 156 9.47 -6.53 -2.55
CA VAL A 156 8.02 -6.64 -2.34
C VAL A 156 7.43 -5.23 -2.40
N TYR A 157 6.51 -5.01 -3.32
CA TYR A 157 5.92 -3.71 -3.57
C TYR A 157 4.48 -3.62 -3.06
N SER A 158 4.20 -2.59 -2.30
CA SER A 158 2.86 -2.26 -1.82
C SER A 158 2.06 -1.58 -2.95
N SER A 159 1.42 -2.41 -3.78
CA SER A 159 0.47 -1.96 -4.80
C SER A 159 -0.93 -1.75 -4.18
N SER A 160 -1.98 -1.69 -4.95
CA SER A 160 -3.33 -1.41 -4.48
C SER A 160 -4.38 -1.96 -5.43
N ALA A 161 -5.56 -2.33 -4.91
CA ALA A 161 -6.76 -2.60 -5.72
C ALA A 161 -7.20 -1.38 -6.57
N ALA A 162 -6.75 -0.17 -6.24
CA ALA A 162 -7.03 1.04 -7.03
C ALA A 162 -6.49 0.97 -8.46
N VAL A 163 -5.56 0.07 -8.77
CA VAL A 163 -5.05 -0.15 -10.14
C VAL A 163 -6.13 -0.66 -11.09
N TYR A 164 -7.18 -1.31 -10.58
CA TYR A 164 -8.27 -1.86 -11.40
C TYR A 164 -9.31 -0.83 -11.82
N GLY A 165 -9.42 0.30 -11.09
CA GLY A 165 -10.43 1.32 -11.33
C GLY A 165 -11.85 0.78 -11.18
N ASN A 166 -12.64 0.80 -12.26
CA ASN A 166 -14.01 0.28 -12.30
C ASN A 166 -14.01 -1.15 -12.87
N PRO A 167 -13.97 -2.20 -12.05
CA PRO A 167 -13.89 -3.57 -12.52
C PRO A 167 -15.16 -4.00 -13.25
N VAL A 168 -14.99 -4.79 -14.33
CA VAL A 168 -16.10 -5.35 -15.12
C VAL A 168 -16.65 -6.62 -14.47
N LYS A 169 -15.80 -7.35 -13.75
CA LYS A 169 -16.14 -8.61 -13.08
C LYS A 169 -15.84 -8.54 -11.57
N ILE A 170 -16.64 -9.24 -10.78
CA ILE A 170 -16.48 -9.42 -9.36
C ILE A 170 -16.67 -10.92 -9.06
N PRO A 171 -15.78 -11.55 -8.27
CA PRO A 171 -14.55 -11.02 -7.67
C PRO A 171 -13.46 -10.70 -8.72
N ILE A 172 -12.56 -9.76 -8.38
CA ILE A 172 -11.50 -9.25 -9.27
C ILE A 172 -10.32 -10.22 -9.23
N GLN A 173 -9.85 -10.64 -10.42
CA GLN A 173 -8.66 -11.48 -10.59
C GLN A 173 -7.43 -10.65 -10.96
N GLU A 174 -6.22 -11.19 -10.70
CA GLU A 174 -4.95 -10.53 -11.04
C GLU A 174 -4.77 -10.32 -12.56
N THR A 175 -5.45 -11.14 -13.36
CA THR A 175 -5.47 -11.05 -14.82
C THR A 175 -6.45 -10.03 -15.38
N ASP A 176 -7.33 -9.47 -14.55
CA ASP A 176 -8.27 -8.45 -14.99
C ASP A 176 -7.54 -7.15 -15.37
N GLU A 177 -8.14 -6.42 -16.27
CA GLU A 177 -7.55 -5.19 -16.81
C GLU A 177 -7.37 -4.14 -15.73
N CYS A 178 -6.19 -3.50 -15.72
CA CYS A 178 -5.86 -2.42 -14.80
C CYS A 178 -6.08 -1.07 -15.50
N VAL A 179 -7.18 -0.39 -15.16
CA VAL A 179 -7.57 0.93 -15.70
C VAL A 179 -7.91 1.86 -14.53
N PRO A 180 -6.90 2.45 -13.88
CA PRO A 180 -7.11 3.32 -12.74
C PRO A 180 -8.02 4.50 -13.07
N THR A 181 -8.85 4.94 -12.10
CA THR A 181 -9.77 6.07 -12.26
C THR A 181 -9.31 7.32 -11.50
N ASN A 182 -8.15 7.27 -10.87
CA ASN A 182 -7.60 8.37 -10.10
C ASN A 182 -6.05 8.34 -10.10
N PRO A 183 -5.38 9.49 -9.84
CA PRO A 183 -3.93 9.60 -9.87
C PRO A 183 -3.20 8.66 -8.89
N TYR A 184 -3.79 8.38 -7.71
CA TYR A 184 -3.21 7.41 -6.77
C TYR A 184 -3.09 6.02 -7.41
N GLY A 185 -4.20 5.49 -7.96
CA GLY A 185 -4.20 4.19 -8.66
C GLY A 185 -3.24 4.19 -9.86
N GLU A 186 -3.18 5.30 -10.60
CA GLU A 186 -2.27 5.49 -11.72
C GLU A 186 -0.80 5.38 -11.28
N THR A 187 -0.41 6.06 -10.19
CA THR A 187 0.96 5.96 -9.66
C THR A 187 1.32 4.54 -9.22
N LYS A 188 0.37 3.81 -8.62
CA LYS A 188 0.60 2.41 -8.21
C LYS A 188 0.83 1.50 -9.42
N LEU A 189 -0.01 1.62 -10.45
CA LEU A 189 0.14 0.85 -11.69
C LEU A 189 1.42 1.23 -12.45
N LEU A 190 1.79 2.51 -12.48
CA LEU A 190 3.00 2.96 -13.15
C LEU A 190 4.26 2.35 -12.49
N VAL A 191 4.29 2.26 -11.17
CA VAL A 191 5.39 1.60 -10.46
C VAL A 191 5.45 0.10 -10.77
N GLU A 192 4.33 -0.61 -10.88
CA GLU A 192 4.33 -2.01 -11.36
C GLU A 192 4.95 -2.14 -12.75
N LYS A 193 4.64 -1.22 -13.68
CA LYS A 193 5.23 -1.18 -15.02
C LYS A 193 6.74 -0.90 -14.99
N ILE A 194 7.17 0.02 -14.14
CA ILE A 194 8.60 0.33 -13.91
C ILE A 194 9.33 -0.91 -13.40
N ILE A 195 8.82 -1.57 -12.37
CA ILE A 195 9.39 -2.81 -11.81
C ILE A 195 9.54 -3.89 -12.89
N ARG A 196 8.55 -4.03 -13.79
CA ARG A 196 8.62 -4.97 -14.92
C ARG A 196 9.81 -4.66 -15.85
N ASN A 197 10.06 -3.39 -16.13
CA ASN A 197 11.21 -2.98 -16.95
C ASN A 197 12.55 -3.26 -16.23
N TYR A 198 12.61 -3.00 -14.90
CA TYR A 198 13.79 -3.32 -14.10
C TYR A 198 14.03 -4.83 -14.00
N HIS A 199 12.98 -5.63 -13.98
CA HIS A 199 13.10 -7.08 -14.10
C HIS A 199 13.74 -7.50 -15.43
N ALA A 200 13.21 -7.00 -16.53
CA ALA A 200 13.66 -7.37 -17.88
C ALA A 200 15.14 -6.99 -18.13
N ILE A 201 15.58 -5.83 -17.62
CA ILE A 201 16.91 -5.28 -17.90
C ILE A 201 17.92 -5.69 -16.84
N HIS A 202 17.56 -5.65 -15.56
CA HIS A 202 18.48 -5.83 -14.42
C HIS A 202 18.28 -7.12 -13.66
N GLY A 203 17.27 -7.95 -14.01
CA GLY A 203 16.95 -9.19 -13.34
C GLY A 203 16.38 -8.98 -11.93
N MET A 204 15.71 -7.86 -11.68
CA MET A 204 15.00 -7.60 -10.42
C MET A 204 13.82 -8.58 -10.28
N SER A 205 13.73 -9.25 -9.15
CA SER A 205 12.58 -10.11 -8.84
C SER A 205 11.64 -9.39 -7.89
N ALA A 206 10.34 -9.41 -8.17
CA ALA A 206 9.39 -8.68 -7.36
C ALA A 206 8.04 -9.38 -7.17
N VAL A 207 7.39 -9.10 -6.03
CA VAL A 207 5.97 -9.34 -5.79
C VAL A 207 5.27 -8.00 -5.63
N ALA A 208 4.23 -7.74 -6.42
CA ALA A 208 3.31 -6.64 -6.21
C ALA A 208 2.08 -7.16 -5.43
N LEU A 209 1.82 -6.61 -4.26
CA LEU A 209 0.63 -6.94 -3.46
C LEU A 209 -0.43 -5.89 -3.69
N ARG A 210 -1.49 -6.25 -4.44
CA ARG A 210 -2.67 -5.43 -4.71
C ARG A 210 -3.68 -5.65 -3.60
N TYR A 211 -3.44 -5.07 -2.41
CA TYR A 211 -4.36 -5.21 -1.29
C TYR A 211 -5.59 -4.32 -1.45
N PHE A 212 -6.70 -4.78 -0.87
CA PHE A 212 -7.97 -4.06 -0.89
C PHE A 212 -8.03 -3.10 0.31
N ASN A 213 -8.88 -3.27 1.28
CA ASN A 213 -8.95 -2.34 2.39
C ASN A 213 -8.27 -2.93 3.64
N ALA A 214 -7.06 -2.48 3.94
CA ALA A 214 -6.41 -2.83 5.20
C ALA A 214 -7.18 -2.24 6.38
N ALA A 215 -7.38 -3.03 7.44
CA ALA A 215 -8.19 -2.61 8.59
C ALA A 215 -7.78 -3.38 9.87
N GLY A 216 -8.30 -2.96 11.01
CA GLY A 216 -7.99 -3.58 12.29
C GLY A 216 -6.74 -3.02 12.96
N ALA A 217 -6.28 -3.69 14.01
CA ALA A 217 -5.11 -3.31 14.79
C ALA A 217 -4.46 -4.53 15.42
N ALA A 218 -3.29 -4.36 16.04
CA ALA A 218 -2.64 -5.42 16.81
C ALA A 218 -3.59 -5.96 17.90
N LEU A 219 -3.63 -7.29 18.09
CA LEU A 219 -4.52 -7.94 19.06
C LEU A 219 -4.23 -7.50 20.50
N ASP A 220 -2.99 -7.10 20.79
CA ASP A 220 -2.55 -6.59 22.08
C ASP A 220 -2.81 -5.07 22.25
N GLY A 221 -3.40 -4.43 21.24
CA GLY A 221 -3.67 -3.00 21.23
C GLY A 221 -2.42 -2.13 21.28
N THR A 222 -1.24 -2.63 20.89
CA THR A 222 0.02 -1.86 20.95
C THR A 222 0.18 -0.92 19.77
N THR A 223 -0.41 -1.24 18.61
CA THR A 223 -0.36 -0.44 17.39
C THR A 223 -1.59 -0.66 16.54
N GLY A 224 -1.94 0.33 15.76
CA GLY A 224 -3.07 0.30 14.82
C GLY A 224 -3.03 1.51 13.90
N GLU A 225 -4.11 1.75 13.20
CA GLU A 225 -4.23 2.86 12.27
C GLU A 225 -4.24 4.20 12.99
N ASN A 226 -3.36 5.10 12.57
CA ASN A 226 -3.27 6.47 13.07
C ASN A 226 -2.72 7.38 11.96
N HIS A 227 -3.59 8.16 11.34
CA HIS A 227 -3.21 9.09 10.29
C HIS A 227 -3.44 10.53 10.74
N PRO A 228 -2.57 11.49 10.37
CA PRO A 228 -2.76 12.90 10.69
C PRO A 228 -4.11 13.45 10.18
N VAL A 229 -4.56 12.97 9.03
CA VAL A 229 -5.88 13.22 8.46
C VAL A 229 -6.52 11.88 8.15
N GLU A 230 -7.48 11.46 8.98
CA GLU A 230 -8.14 10.18 8.83
C GLU A 230 -9.23 10.22 7.75
N THR A 231 -9.16 9.27 6.82
CA THR A 231 -10.10 9.14 5.69
C THR A 231 -10.67 7.73 5.54
N HIS A 232 -10.12 6.74 6.25
CA HIS A 232 -10.55 5.37 6.16
C HIS A 232 -11.86 5.12 6.93
N LEU A 233 -12.64 4.18 6.43
CA LEU A 233 -14.03 3.99 6.85
C LEU A 233 -14.16 3.70 8.34
N ILE A 234 -13.46 2.67 8.83
CA ILE A 234 -13.62 2.19 10.20
C ILE A 234 -13.21 3.25 11.23
N PRO A 235 -12.00 3.84 11.17
CA PRO A 235 -11.62 4.92 12.08
C PRO A 235 -12.60 6.11 12.05
N ARG A 236 -13.09 6.48 10.85
CA ARG A 236 -14.08 7.58 10.71
C ARG A 236 -15.40 7.28 11.40
N ILE A 237 -15.90 6.04 11.33
CA ILE A 237 -17.09 5.64 12.07
C ILE A 237 -16.80 5.64 13.59
N LEU A 238 -15.65 5.16 14.01
CA LEU A 238 -15.24 5.14 15.41
C LEU A 238 -15.03 6.54 16.00
N ASP A 239 -14.55 7.50 15.20
CA ASP A 239 -14.48 8.92 15.58
C ASP A 239 -15.87 9.46 15.96
N VAL A 240 -16.87 9.20 15.13
CA VAL A 240 -18.28 9.60 15.40
C VAL A 240 -18.81 8.94 16.67
N VAL A 241 -18.49 7.67 16.88
CA VAL A 241 -18.84 6.93 18.11
C VAL A 241 -18.30 7.59 19.37
N ILE A 242 -17.09 8.19 19.29
CA ILE A 242 -16.45 8.88 20.41
C ILE A 242 -17.00 10.30 20.59
N LYS A 243 -17.07 11.09 19.52
CA LYS A 243 -17.42 12.52 19.55
C LYS A 243 -18.90 12.79 19.77
N LYS A 244 -19.79 11.82 19.56
CA LYS A 244 -21.24 11.80 19.80
C LYS A 244 -22.08 12.87 19.06
N ASP A 245 -21.53 14.00 18.71
CA ASP A 245 -22.26 15.16 18.15
C ASP A 245 -22.09 15.30 16.62
N GLU A 246 -21.32 14.41 16.00
CA GLU A 246 -21.12 14.37 14.56
C GLU A 246 -21.91 13.22 13.92
N ALA A 247 -22.48 13.45 12.73
CA ALA A 247 -23.03 12.39 11.91
C ALA A 247 -21.95 11.78 11.00
N PHE A 248 -21.98 10.45 10.85
CA PHE A 248 -21.16 9.76 9.89
C PHE A 248 -21.70 9.99 8.47
N LYS A 249 -20.87 10.55 7.58
CA LYS A 249 -21.24 10.85 6.20
C LYS A 249 -21.16 9.62 5.31
N VAL A 250 -22.32 9.12 4.85
CA VAL A 250 -22.43 8.01 3.90
C VAL A 250 -22.50 8.57 2.49
N PHE A 251 -21.43 8.38 1.71
CA PHE A 251 -21.34 8.86 0.33
C PHE A 251 -21.94 7.84 -0.66
N GLY A 252 -23.08 8.22 -1.27
CA GLY A 252 -23.87 7.37 -2.16
C GLY A 252 -24.78 6.39 -1.41
N LYS A 253 -26.09 6.47 -1.69
CA LYS A 253 -27.12 5.52 -1.25
C LYS A 253 -27.92 4.95 -2.42
N ASP A 254 -27.39 5.09 -3.61
CA ASP A 254 -28.03 4.76 -4.88
C ASP A 254 -27.16 3.85 -5.75
N TYR A 255 -26.10 3.23 -5.18
CA TYR A 255 -25.32 2.21 -5.87
C TYR A 255 -26.19 0.95 -6.17
N PRO A 256 -25.89 0.21 -7.25
CA PRO A 256 -26.57 -1.06 -7.55
C PRO A 256 -26.09 -2.18 -6.62
N THR A 257 -26.27 -2.00 -5.31
CA THR A 257 -25.92 -2.91 -4.23
C THR A 257 -27.15 -3.17 -3.36
N ARG A 258 -27.09 -4.15 -2.46
CA ARG A 258 -28.25 -4.59 -1.65
C ARG A 258 -28.87 -3.46 -0.83
N ASP A 259 -28.07 -2.58 -0.25
CA ASP A 259 -28.51 -1.46 0.62
C ASP A 259 -28.24 -0.08 0.02
N GLY A 260 -27.83 -0.06 -1.26
CA GLY A 260 -27.52 1.16 -2.00
C GLY A 260 -26.16 1.78 -1.67
N THR A 261 -25.40 1.22 -0.71
CA THR A 261 -24.07 1.74 -0.36
C THR A 261 -22.93 0.95 -1.01
N ALA A 262 -21.75 1.57 -1.13
CA ALA A 262 -20.61 0.92 -1.74
C ALA A 262 -20.14 -0.31 -0.95
N VAL A 263 -19.65 -1.34 -1.65
CA VAL A 263 -19.16 -2.60 -1.07
C VAL A 263 -17.65 -2.68 -1.22
N ARG A 264 -16.94 -3.02 -0.14
CA ARG A 264 -15.49 -3.17 -0.08
C ARG A 264 -15.08 -4.47 0.60
N ASP A 265 -13.95 -5.01 0.19
CA ASP A 265 -13.29 -6.15 0.81
C ASP A 265 -12.28 -5.63 1.84
N TYR A 266 -12.37 -6.13 3.07
CA TYR A 266 -11.50 -5.71 4.17
C TYR A 266 -10.60 -6.85 4.59
N VAL A 267 -9.31 -6.57 4.67
CA VAL A 267 -8.30 -7.51 5.14
C VAL A 267 -7.69 -6.99 6.44
N HIS A 268 -7.58 -7.85 7.44
CA HIS A 268 -6.97 -7.48 8.71
C HIS A 268 -5.48 -7.19 8.52
N VAL A 269 -4.97 -6.12 9.14
CA VAL A 269 -3.57 -5.68 8.98
C VAL A 269 -2.55 -6.75 9.40
N LEU A 270 -2.88 -7.63 10.34
CA LEU A 270 -2.02 -8.75 10.74
C LEU A 270 -1.95 -9.84 9.65
N ASP A 271 -3.07 -10.14 9.00
CA ASP A 271 -3.08 -11.05 7.84
C ASP A 271 -2.29 -10.44 6.69
N LEU A 272 -2.46 -9.14 6.45
CA LEU A 272 -1.71 -8.44 5.43
C LEU A 272 -0.21 -8.44 5.73
N ALA A 273 0.22 -8.21 6.97
CA ALA A 273 1.61 -8.29 7.39
C ALA A 273 2.22 -9.68 7.16
N ALA A 274 1.46 -10.74 7.49
CA ALA A 274 1.86 -12.11 7.23
C ALA A 274 2.03 -12.40 5.72
N VAL A 275 1.13 -11.85 4.88
CA VAL A 275 1.22 -11.97 3.41
C VAL A 275 2.47 -11.24 2.88
N TYR A 276 2.84 -10.06 3.42
CA TYR A 276 4.09 -9.39 3.04
C TYR A 276 5.33 -10.23 3.36
N ALA A 277 5.36 -10.88 4.52
CA ALA A 277 6.46 -11.76 4.89
C ALA A 277 6.54 -12.97 3.96
N LEU A 278 5.42 -13.60 3.62
CA LEU A 278 5.37 -14.72 2.66
C LEU A 278 5.74 -14.30 1.24
N ALA A 279 5.35 -13.10 0.83
CA ALA A 279 5.75 -12.52 -0.45
C ALA A 279 7.28 -12.29 -0.52
N LEU A 280 7.89 -11.88 0.61
CA LEU A 280 9.34 -11.82 0.74
C LEU A 280 9.97 -13.22 0.57
N ASP A 281 9.48 -14.22 1.28
CA ASP A 281 9.95 -15.60 1.15
C ASP A 281 9.84 -16.09 -0.30
N LYS A 282 8.74 -15.76 -0.99
CA LYS A 282 8.52 -16.10 -2.40
C LYS A 282 9.63 -15.55 -3.30
N VAL A 283 9.96 -14.25 -3.22
CA VAL A 283 11.01 -13.66 -4.08
C VAL A 283 12.42 -14.07 -3.68
N LEU A 284 12.63 -14.46 -2.42
CA LEU A 284 13.92 -14.99 -1.97
C LEU A 284 14.20 -16.37 -2.56
N ILE A 285 13.18 -17.24 -2.64
CA ILE A 285 13.31 -18.63 -3.06
C ILE A 285 13.12 -18.78 -4.57
N GLN A 286 12.13 -18.09 -5.14
CA GLN A 286 11.75 -18.19 -6.55
C GLN A 286 11.87 -16.83 -7.23
N PRO A 287 12.98 -16.54 -7.93
CA PRO A 287 13.09 -15.31 -8.72
C PRO A 287 12.02 -15.22 -9.81
N GLY A 288 11.42 -14.05 -9.95
CA GLY A 288 10.38 -13.80 -10.95
C GLY A 288 9.61 -12.53 -10.69
N LEU A 289 8.54 -12.32 -11.47
CA LEU A 289 7.56 -11.25 -11.25
C LEU A 289 6.21 -11.87 -10.91
N TYR A 290 5.66 -11.43 -9.81
CA TYR A 290 4.38 -11.91 -9.28
C TYR A 290 3.48 -10.74 -8.92
N ALA A 291 2.19 -10.93 -9.03
CA ALA A 291 1.19 -10.02 -8.50
C ALA A 291 0.11 -10.84 -7.80
N TYR A 292 -0.32 -10.39 -6.62
CA TYR A 292 -1.38 -11.07 -5.86
C TYR A 292 -2.40 -10.07 -5.36
N ASN A 293 -3.67 -10.41 -5.52
CA ASN A 293 -4.76 -9.74 -4.85
C ASN A 293 -4.81 -10.15 -3.38
N VAL A 294 -4.82 -9.17 -2.48
CA VAL A 294 -4.89 -9.43 -1.04
C VAL A 294 -6.21 -8.90 -0.51
N GLY A 295 -7.16 -9.81 -0.35
CA GLY A 295 -8.50 -9.60 0.17
C GLY A 295 -9.09 -10.91 0.64
N THR A 296 -10.32 -10.88 1.14
CA THR A 296 -11.01 -12.05 1.70
C THR A 296 -11.84 -12.80 0.66
N GLY A 297 -12.23 -12.13 -0.42
CA GLY A 297 -13.25 -12.59 -1.36
C GLY A 297 -14.68 -12.31 -0.85
N THR A 298 -14.81 -11.62 0.27
CA THR A 298 -16.08 -11.23 0.87
C THR A 298 -16.19 -9.71 0.94
N GLY A 299 -17.24 -9.16 0.34
CA GLY A 299 -17.50 -7.73 0.39
C GLY A 299 -18.46 -7.35 1.49
N TYR A 300 -18.20 -6.24 2.17
CA TYR A 300 -19.10 -5.62 3.15
C TYR A 300 -19.50 -4.23 2.70
N SER A 301 -20.78 -3.92 2.79
CA SER A 301 -21.30 -2.58 2.49
C SER A 301 -20.95 -1.61 3.63
N ILE A 302 -21.03 -0.30 3.33
CA ILE A 302 -20.84 0.74 4.36
C ILE A 302 -21.84 0.56 5.50
N MET A 303 -23.10 0.22 5.21
CA MET A 303 -24.11 0.03 6.25
C MET A 303 -23.90 -1.24 7.07
N GLN A 304 -23.38 -2.32 6.47
CA GLN A 304 -22.96 -3.50 7.23
C GLN A 304 -21.80 -3.17 8.19
N MET A 305 -20.86 -2.34 7.77
CA MET A 305 -19.77 -1.88 8.63
C MET A 305 -20.30 -1.04 9.80
N VAL A 306 -21.24 -0.13 9.55
CA VAL A 306 -21.88 0.67 10.60
C VAL A 306 -22.63 -0.24 11.60
N GLN A 307 -23.31 -1.26 11.11
CA GLN A 307 -24.01 -2.25 11.96
C GLN A 307 -23.02 -3.01 12.84
N GLU A 308 -21.90 -3.46 12.28
CA GLU A 308 -20.87 -4.18 13.05
C GLU A 308 -20.23 -3.27 14.13
N VAL A 309 -19.98 -1.99 13.80
CA VAL A 309 -19.50 -1.02 14.80
C VAL A 309 -20.52 -0.84 15.93
N LEU A 310 -21.82 -0.77 15.63
CA LEU A 310 -22.86 -0.74 16.65
C LEU A 310 -22.82 -1.99 17.54
N GLU A 311 -22.67 -3.17 16.95
CA GLU A 311 -22.62 -4.44 17.69
C GLU A 311 -21.39 -4.55 18.60
N VAL A 312 -20.22 -4.15 18.12
CA VAL A 312 -18.96 -4.17 18.89
C VAL A 312 -18.94 -3.11 19.98
N THR A 313 -19.32 -1.87 19.65
CA THR A 313 -19.17 -0.73 20.56
C THR A 313 -20.36 -0.53 21.50
N ARG A 314 -21.53 -1.08 21.16
CA ARG A 314 -22.84 -0.84 21.81
C ARG A 314 -23.23 0.64 21.79
N LYS A 315 -22.79 1.38 20.76
CA LYS A 315 -23.07 2.82 20.61
C LYS A 315 -23.68 3.10 19.25
N MET A 316 -24.71 3.94 19.24
CA MET A 316 -25.38 4.37 18.02
C MET A 316 -24.46 5.23 17.14
N VAL A 317 -24.55 5.03 15.83
CA VAL A 317 -23.92 5.85 14.81
C VAL A 317 -25.02 6.56 14.03
N ILE A 318 -25.06 7.88 14.13
CA ILE A 318 -25.98 8.70 13.32
C ILE A 318 -25.37 8.81 11.93
N CYS A 319 -26.11 8.43 10.89
CA CYS A 319 -25.65 8.45 9.50
C CYS A 319 -26.37 9.55 8.70
N GLU A 320 -25.61 10.34 7.94
CA GLU A 320 -26.10 11.36 7.03
C GLU A 320 -25.76 10.98 5.59
N ALA A 321 -26.77 11.03 4.70
CA ALA A 321 -26.57 10.70 3.28
C ALA A 321 -25.94 11.87 2.53
N HIS A 322 -24.90 11.58 1.75
CA HIS A 322 -24.24 12.52 0.85
C HIS A 322 -24.21 11.98 -0.58
N PRO A 323 -24.01 12.84 -1.60
CA PRO A 323 -23.81 12.39 -2.98
C PRO A 323 -22.62 11.41 -3.09
N ARG A 324 -22.62 10.58 -4.14
CA ARG A 324 -21.46 9.69 -4.43
C ARG A 324 -20.19 10.51 -4.58
N ARG A 325 -19.08 9.92 -4.16
CA ARG A 325 -17.75 10.44 -4.54
C ARG A 325 -17.51 10.13 -6.01
N GLU A 326 -16.96 11.08 -6.73
CA GLU A 326 -16.59 10.89 -8.13
C GLU A 326 -15.53 9.81 -8.28
N GLY A 327 -15.73 8.91 -9.24
CA GLY A 327 -14.78 7.81 -9.49
C GLY A 327 -14.80 6.67 -8.45
N ASP A 328 -15.75 6.65 -7.50
CA ASP A 328 -15.81 5.59 -6.48
C ASP A 328 -16.63 4.39 -7.00
N PRO A 329 -16.01 3.19 -7.18
CA PRO A 329 -16.70 2.01 -7.71
C PRO A 329 -17.78 1.49 -6.74
N ALA A 330 -18.85 0.92 -7.28
CA ALA A 330 -19.92 0.32 -6.48
C ALA A 330 -19.42 -0.86 -5.64
N ILE A 331 -18.59 -1.74 -6.22
CA ILE A 331 -18.13 -2.97 -5.58
C ILE A 331 -16.65 -3.19 -5.91
N LEU A 332 -15.83 -3.40 -4.89
CA LEU A 332 -14.44 -3.84 -5.00
C LEU A 332 -14.22 -5.03 -4.07
N VAL A 333 -14.11 -6.24 -4.66
CA VAL A 333 -13.92 -7.51 -3.93
C VAL A 333 -12.89 -8.35 -4.67
N ALA A 334 -11.89 -8.85 -3.94
CA ALA A 334 -10.80 -9.66 -4.48
C ALA A 334 -11.25 -11.08 -4.83
N ASP A 335 -10.60 -11.68 -5.81
CA ASP A 335 -10.45 -13.14 -5.87
C ASP A 335 -9.13 -13.52 -5.18
N PRO A 336 -9.13 -14.13 -3.98
CA PRO A 336 -7.92 -14.48 -3.24
C PRO A 336 -7.33 -15.84 -3.66
N THR A 337 -7.84 -16.47 -4.70
CA THR A 337 -7.51 -17.86 -5.07
C THR A 337 -6.02 -18.02 -5.37
N LEU A 338 -5.44 -17.12 -6.18
CA LEU A 338 -4.03 -17.21 -6.57
C LEU A 338 -3.10 -17.05 -5.36
N LEU A 339 -3.38 -16.08 -4.49
CA LEU A 339 -2.63 -15.89 -3.26
C LEU A 339 -2.65 -17.13 -2.37
N LYS A 340 -3.83 -17.72 -2.14
CA LYS A 340 -3.99 -18.94 -1.33
C LYS A 340 -3.19 -20.11 -1.90
N GLN A 341 -3.25 -20.31 -3.21
CA GLN A 341 -2.55 -21.42 -3.88
C GLN A 341 -1.03 -21.25 -3.87
N GLU A 342 -0.52 -20.05 -4.15
CA GLU A 342 0.91 -19.86 -4.35
C GLU A 342 1.68 -19.49 -3.08
N LEU A 343 1.04 -18.81 -2.12
CA LEU A 343 1.64 -18.46 -0.83
C LEU A 343 1.21 -19.41 0.30
N ASN A 344 0.29 -20.35 0.01
CA ASN A 344 -0.24 -21.34 0.96
C ASN A 344 -0.68 -20.68 2.29
N TYR A 345 -1.44 -19.60 2.20
CA TYR A 345 -1.89 -18.83 3.35
C TYR A 345 -3.41 -18.60 3.34
N GLU A 346 -4.02 -18.90 4.46
CA GLU A 346 -5.41 -18.53 4.75
C GLU A 346 -5.45 -17.40 5.78
N LEU A 347 -6.32 -16.42 5.52
CA LEU A 347 -6.52 -15.28 6.40
C LEU A 347 -7.12 -15.75 7.74
N LYS A 348 -6.54 -15.29 8.86
CA LYS A 348 -6.88 -15.76 10.21
C LYS A 348 -7.70 -14.76 11.01
N TYR A 349 -7.55 -13.47 10.71
CA TYR A 349 -8.10 -12.37 11.50
C TYR A 349 -9.06 -11.49 10.71
N SER A 350 -9.28 -11.80 9.43
CA SER A 350 -10.01 -10.95 8.49
C SER A 350 -11.54 -11.16 8.51
N ASP A 351 -12.10 -11.72 9.59
CA ASP A 351 -13.53 -11.63 9.84
C ASP A 351 -13.91 -10.23 10.33
N LEU A 352 -15.11 -9.78 9.99
CA LEU A 352 -15.55 -8.41 10.23
C LEU A 352 -15.54 -8.03 11.72
N ASN A 353 -15.94 -8.95 12.59
CA ASN A 353 -16.00 -8.73 14.05
C ASN A 353 -14.60 -8.52 14.63
N THR A 354 -13.63 -9.36 14.26
CA THR A 354 -12.23 -9.23 14.68
C THR A 354 -11.62 -7.91 14.21
N ILE A 355 -11.86 -7.54 12.94
CA ILE A 355 -11.40 -6.26 12.37
C ILE A 355 -11.92 -5.08 13.18
N VAL A 356 -13.23 -4.99 13.38
CA VAL A 356 -13.85 -3.85 14.08
C VAL A 356 -13.47 -3.84 15.56
N LYS A 357 -13.40 -5.01 16.20
CA LYS A 357 -13.04 -5.13 17.61
C LYS A 357 -11.62 -4.66 17.89
N THR A 358 -10.65 -5.12 17.09
CA THR A 358 -9.24 -4.69 17.26
C THR A 358 -9.07 -3.19 16.95
N ALA A 359 -9.73 -2.69 15.89
CA ALA A 359 -9.74 -1.26 15.58
C ALA A 359 -10.35 -0.44 16.75
N TRP A 360 -11.44 -0.92 17.36
CA TRP A 360 -12.07 -0.24 18.50
C TRP A 360 -11.16 -0.20 19.73
N GLU A 361 -10.51 -1.32 20.09
CA GLU A 361 -9.59 -1.36 21.23
C GLU A 361 -8.44 -0.37 21.03
N TRP A 362 -7.84 -0.32 19.85
CA TRP A 362 -6.81 0.64 19.49
C TRP A 362 -7.32 2.09 19.56
N HIS A 363 -8.48 2.35 18.96
CA HIS A 363 -9.09 3.68 18.91
C HIS A 363 -9.41 4.25 20.30
N LYS A 364 -9.86 3.39 21.22
CA LYS A 364 -10.02 3.77 22.63
C LYS A 364 -8.70 4.19 23.24
N LYS A 365 -7.64 3.42 23.03
CA LYS A 365 -6.32 3.70 23.56
C LYS A 365 -5.74 5.00 23.01
N LEU A 366 -5.83 5.18 21.71
CA LEU A 366 -5.37 6.40 21.03
C LEU A 366 -6.07 7.67 21.58
N ASN A 367 -7.34 7.57 21.94
CA ASN A 367 -8.14 8.68 22.49
C ASN A 367 -8.23 8.69 24.02
N ASN A 368 -7.42 7.93 24.73
CA ASN A 368 -7.40 7.84 26.21
C ASN A 368 -8.77 7.51 26.83
N ILE A 369 -9.58 6.71 26.14
CA ILE A 369 -10.91 6.31 26.63
C ILE A 369 -10.77 5.08 27.52
N GLN A 370 -11.08 5.26 28.82
CA GLN A 370 -11.13 4.15 29.77
C GLN A 370 -12.39 3.31 29.53
N THR A 371 -12.23 2.02 29.37
CA THR A 371 -13.37 1.09 29.42
C THR A 371 -13.75 0.96 30.89
N PRO A 372 -15.01 1.29 31.30
CA PRO A 372 -15.42 1.03 32.67
C PRO A 372 -15.31 -0.48 32.94
N PRO A 373 -14.85 -0.87 34.15
CA PRO A 373 -14.73 -2.28 34.50
C PRO A 373 -16.10 -2.97 34.33
N TYR A 374 -16.09 -4.11 33.65
CA TYR A 374 -17.29 -4.92 33.43
C TYR A 374 -17.90 -5.28 34.79
N LYS A 375 -19.01 -4.63 35.14
CA LYS A 375 -19.81 -5.06 36.28
C LYS A 375 -20.57 -6.31 35.81
N LYS A 376 -20.15 -7.49 36.29
CA LYS A 376 -20.97 -8.70 36.17
C LYS A 376 -22.36 -8.41 36.77
N PRO A 377 -23.44 -8.79 36.07
CA PRO A 377 -24.80 -8.70 36.60
C PRO A 377 -24.97 -9.54 37.84
#